data_d781f6b2a3ab0e11c2434dcfc5a2deaa
#
_entry.id   d781f6b2a3ab0e11c2434dcfc5a2deaa
#
_cell.length_a   1.000
_cell.length_b   1.000
_cell.length_c   1.000
_cell.angle_alpha   90.00
_cell.angle_beta   90.00
_cell.angle_gamma   90.00
#
_symmetry.space_group_name_H-M   'P 1'
#
loop_
_entity.id
_entity.type
_entity.pdbx_description
1 polymer ?
#
loop_
_entity_poly.entity_id
_entity_poly.type
_entity_poly.pdbx_seq_one_letter_code
_entity_poly.pdbx_strand_id
1 'polypeptide(L)'
;AKVVELENGDILMSIRNPSKGNRIFCKSTDRGQTWGKAYFETELKDPACNGDIIRYSYSTDEGSEGKSRLLHSLPESTTTRENVTIYLSEDDGETWPIKKRLVDGYSAYSSLTVLSDGTIGALVEEGKWDSNLPGEDGFQLVFYRFTMDWLTSDVTEPPVVSEGTLQLNGTDRYMRIPSADDFNVAIGESYTVTCKVKMPFSGSSCRFVSKRSYTGTANSGTVGWEMWGDMNASTRFSTNLSPAGSPWGG
;
A
#
# COMPACT_ATOMS: atom_id res chain seq x y z
N ALA A 1 -12.42 -2.72 17.82
CA ALA A 1 -13.28 -3.65 17.09
C ALA A 1 -13.88 -2.98 15.86
N LYS A 2 -14.21 -3.75 14.84
CA LYS A 2 -14.94 -3.34 13.63
C LYS A 2 -16.09 -4.33 13.42
N VAL A 3 -17.13 -3.88 12.76
CA VAL A 3 -18.31 -4.71 12.48
C VAL A 3 -18.63 -4.67 10.99
N VAL A 4 -19.23 -5.75 10.49
CA VAL A 4 -19.79 -5.85 9.15
C VAL A 4 -21.11 -6.60 9.21
N GLU A 5 -22.08 -6.18 8.41
CA GLU A 5 -23.33 -6.89 8.22
C GLU A 5 -23.12 -8.08 7.28
N LEU A 6 -23.62 -9.24 7.68
CA LEU A 6 -23.63 -10.46 6.89
C LEU A 6 -24.87 -10.51 5.98
N GLU A 7 -24.87 -11.39 5.00
CA GLU A 7 -25.92 -11.47 3.99
C GLU A 7 -27.30 -11.79 4.56
N ASN A 8 -27.32 -12.57 5.63
CA ASN A 8 -28.55 -12.93 6.35
C ASN A 8 -29.03 -11.84 7.35
N GLY A 9 -28.32 -10.70 7.45
CA GLY A 9 -28.63 -9.61 8.38
C GLY A 9 -28.01 -9.76 9.78
N ASP A 10 -27.25 -10.83 10.04
CA ASP A 10 -26.41 -10.96 11.23
C ASP A 10 -25.27 -9.93 11.19
N ILE A 11 -24.66 -9.66 12.33
CA ILE A 11 -23.51 -8.77 12.41
C ILE A 11 -22.29 -9.56 12.89
N LEU A 12 -21.21 -9.53 12.11
CA LEU A 12 -19.92 -10.07 12.49
C LEU A 12 -19.04 -8.95 13.06
N MET A 13 -18.53 -9.16 14.28
CA MET A 13 -17.57 -8.26 14.91
C MET A 13 -16.16 -8.86 14.86
N SER A 14 -15.22 -8.12 14.31
CA SER A 14 -13.79 -8.41 14.34
C SER A 14 -13.14 -7.65 15.48
N ILE A 15 -12.53 -8.37 16.41
CA ILE A 15 -12.01 -7.86 17.66
C ILE A 15 -10.52 -8.08 17.73
N ARG A 16 -9.76 -7.01 18.06
CA ARG A 16 -8.32 -7.10 18.34
C ARG A 16 -8.07 -8.05 19.51
N ASN A 17 -7.14 -8.98 19.31
CA ASN A 17 -6.73 -9.92 20.37
C ASN A 17 -5.59 -9.28 21.21
N PRO A 18 -5.85 -8.85 22.45
CA PRO A 18 -4.82 -8.24 23.30
C PRO A 18 -3.71 -9.20 23.68
N SER A 19 -3.99 -10.50 23.67
CA SER A 19 -3.03 -11.57 23.99
C SER A 19 -2.22 -12.04 22.79
N LYS A 20 -2.47 -11.44 21.60
CA LYS A 20 -1.88 -11.87 20.33
C LYS A 20 -2.30 -13.29 19.91
N GLY A 21 -1.85 -13.74 18.76
CA GLY A 21 -2.17 -15.05 18.21
C GLY A 21 -3.13 -14.96 17.02
N ASN A 22 -4.40 -15.23 17.23
CA ASN A 22 -5.42 -15.19 16.19
C ASN A 22 -6.45 -14.08 16.45
N ARG A 23 -7.07 -13.59 15.39
CA ARG A 23 -8.16 -12.62 15.45
C ARG A 23 -9.34 -13.20 16.23
N ILE A 24 -10.06 -12.36 16.95
CA ILE A 24 -11.27 -12.77 17.69
C ILE A 24 -12.49 -12.30 16.92
N PHE A 25 -13.43 -13.21 16.68
CA PHE A 25 -14.72 -12.91 16.10
C PHE A 25 -15.85 -13.15 17.08
N CYS A 26 -16.96 -12.42 16.89
CA CYS A 26 -18.20 -12.59 17.61
C CYS A 26 -19.37 -12.23 16.69
N LYS A 27 -20.45 -13.02 16.69
CA LYS A 27 -21.66 -12.77 15.88
C LYS A 27 -22.81 -12.30 16.74
N SER A 28 -23.62 -11.40 16.20
CA SER A 28 -24.93 -11.03 16.70
C SER A 28 -25.99 -11.42 15.67
N THR A 29 -27.05 -12.10 16.12
CA THR A 29 -28.18 -12.52 15.29
C THR A 29 -29.43 -11.66 15.51
N ASP A 30 -29.30 -10.59 16.26
CA ASP A 30 -30.40 -9.69 16.64
C ASP A 30 -30.05 -8.21 16.38
N ARG A 31 -29.26 -7.96 15.33
CA ARG A 31 -28.84 -6.62 14.88
C ARG A 31 -28.04 -5.85 15.94
N GLY A 32 -27.17 -6.55 16.67
CA GLY A 32 -26.27 -5.95 17.64
C GLY A 32 -26.83 -5.76 19.04
N GLN A 33 -28.05 -6.24 19.33
CA GLN A 33 -28.63 -6.10 20.66
C GLN A 33 -27.95 -7.05 21.64
N THR A 34 -27.70 -8.29 21.22
CA THR A 34 -26.91 -9.27 22.00
C THR A 34 -25.79 -9.87 21.14
N TRP A 35 -24.80 -10.40 21.82
CA TRP A 35 -23.62 -10.97 21.17
C TRP A 35 -23.41 -12.41 21.62
N GLY A 36 -23.16 -13.30 20.67
CA GLY A 36 -22.82 -14.68 20.90
C GLY A 36 -21.47 -14.87 21.58
N LYS A 37 -21.05 -16.10 21.71
CA LYS A 37 -19.73 -16.42 22.27
C LYS A 37 -18.63 -16.01 21.29
N ALA A 38 -17.63 -15.27 21.78
CA ALA A 38 -16.45 -14.96 21.01
C ALA A 38 -15.61 -16.22 20.71
N TYR A 39 -15.00 -16.27 19.54
CA TYR A 39 -14.14 -17.36 19.08
C TYR A 39 -12.90 -16.84 18.36
N PHE A 40 -11.89 -17.68 18.25
CA PHE A 40 -10.68 -17.36 17.48
C PHE A 40 -10.88 -17.74 16.02
N GLU A 41 -10.66 -16.78 15.13
CA GLU A 41 -10.54 -17.04 13.70
C GLU A 41 -9.12 -17.48 13.38
N THR A 42 -8.94 -18.77 13.11
CA THR A 42 -7.61 -19.38 13.02
C THR A 42 -6.84 -19.04 11.74
N GLU A 43 -7.52 -18.62 10.69
CA GLU A 43 -6.93 -18.22 9.43
C GLU A 43 -6.35 -16.78 9.48
N LEU A 44 -6.82 -15.95 10.44
CA LEU A 44 -6.38 -14.57 10.61
C LEU A 44 -5.46 -14.42 11.83
N LYS A 45 -4.20 -14.11 11.58
CA LYS A 45 -3.21 -13.83 12.63
C LYS A 45 -3.40 -12.42 13.17
N ASP A 46 -3.15 -12.21 14.47
CA ASP A 46 -3.30 -10.92 15.13
C ASP A 46 -2.17 -10.66 16.13
N PRO A 47 -1.25 -9.71 15.86
CA PRO A 47 -0.18 -9.33 16.79
C PRO A 47 -0.64 -8.28 17.83
N ALA A 48 -1.88 -8.30 18.25
CA ALA A 48 -2.53 -7.26 19.03
C ALA A 48 -2.56 -5.92 18.27
N CYS A 49 -3.02 -5.97 17.01
CA CYS A 49 -3.10 -4.80 16.14
C CYS A 49 -4.55 -4.47 15.75
N ASN A 50 -4.78 -3.22 15.41
CA ASN A 50 -6.02 -2.84 14.77
C ASN A 50 -6.04 -3.38 13.33
N GLY A 51 -7.21 -3.77 12.87
CA GLY A 51 -7.44 -4.20 11.50
C GLY A 51 -8.84 -3.75 11.10
N ASP A 52 -9.16 -3.88 9.85
CA ASP A 52 -10.47 -3.52 9.31
C ASP A 52 -11.16 -4.72 8.68
N ILE A 53 -12.50 -4.71 8.70
CA ILE A 53 -13.34 -5.66 7.99
C ILE A 53 -14.45 -4.89 7.29
N ILE A 54 -14.64 -5.16 5.99
CA ILE A 54 -15.67 -4.50 5.19
C ILE A 54 -16.38 -5.50 4.27
N ARG A 55 -17.62 -5.16 3.87
CA ARG A 55 -18.33 -5.79 2.76
C ARG A 55 -17.75 -5.30 1.44
N TYR A 56 -17.39 -6.22 0.54
CA TYR A 56 -17.07 -5.90 -0.85
C TYR A 56 -18.28 -6.07 -1.76
N SER A 57 -18.98 -7.22 -1.68
CA SER A 57 -20.19 -7.50 -2.45
C SER A 57 -21.12 -8.46 -1.73
N TYR A 58 -22.41 -8.36 -2.02
CA TYR A 58 -23.38 -9.41 -1.70
C TYR A 58 -23.42 -10.45 -2.82
N SER A 59 -23.91 -11.65 -2.53
CA SER A 59 -24.03 -12.71 -3.54
C SER A 59 -24.97 -12.35 -4.69
N THR A 60 -25.92 -11.44 -4.43
CA THR A 60 -26.91 -10.95 -5.40
C THR A 60 -26.45 -9.77 -6.23
N ASP A 61 -25.29 -9.17 -5.91
CA ASP A 61 -24.78 -8.02 -6.66
C ASP A 61 -24.34 -8.42 -8.07
N GLU A 62 -24.49 -7.51 -9.02
CA GLU A 62 -24.02 -7.71 -10.38
C GLU A 62 -22.47 -7.92 -10.38
N GLY A 63 -22.01 -8.96 -11.05
CA GLY A 63 -20.59 -9.33 -11.10
C GLY A 63 -20.07 -10.03 -9.85
N SER A 64 -20.90 -10.33 -8.85
CA SER A 64 -20.49 -11.07 -7.66
C SER A 64 -20.22 -12.56 -7.91
N GLU A 65 -20.68 -13.10 -9.04
CA GLU A 65 -20.63 -14.54 -9.37
C GLU A 65 -21.30 -15.42 -8.31
N GLY A 66 -22.32 -14.88 -7.61
CA GLY A 66 -23.00 -15.57 -6.52
C GLY A 66 -22.18 -15.66 -5.23
N LYS A 67 -21.09 -14.89 -5.10
CA LYS A 67 -20.21 -14.90 -3.94
C LYS A 67 -20.48 -13.73 -3.00
N SER A 68 -20.61 -14.01 -1.73
CA SER A 68 -20.71 -13.01 -0.68
C SER A 68 -19.31 -12.67 -0.16
N ARG A 69 -18.75 -11.54 -0.62
CA ARG A 69 -17.35 -11.22 -0.38
C ARG A 69 -17.15 -10.23 0.76
N LEU A 70 -16.32 -10.65 1.72
CA LEU A 70 -15.79 -9.78 2.78
C LEU A 70 -14.28 -9.62 2.61
N LEU A 71 -13.79 -8.42 2.91
CA LEU A 71 -12.36 -8.13 2.99
C LEU A 71 -11.97 -7.88 4.44
N HIS A 72 -10.81 -8.39 4.83
CA HIS A 72 -10.19 -8.08 6.10
C HIS A 72 -8.74 -7.65 5.90
N SER A 73 -8.26 -6.66 6.66
CA SER A 73 -6.87 -6.23 6.64
C SER A 73 -6.27 -6.23 8.05
N LEU A 74 -5.10 -6.85 8.21
CA LEU A 74 -4.31 -6.80 9.44
C LEU A 74 -2.89 -7.34 9.18
N PRO A 75 -1.93 -7.09 10.10
CA PRO A 75 -0.59 -7.68 10.00
C PRO A 75 -0.64 -9.22 10.08
N GLU A 76 0.01 -9.90 9.14
CA GLU A 76 0.09 -11.36 9.13
C GLU A 76 1.21 -11.89 10.04
N SER A 77 1.06 -11.64 11.31
CA SER A 77 2.00 -12.07 12.34
C SER A 77 1.25 -12.37 13.64
N THR A 78 1.79 -13.24 14.47
CA THR A 78 1.27 -13.53 15.81
C THR A 78 2.03 -12.78 16.90
N THR A 79 3.09 -12.05 16.57
CA THR A 79 4.00 -11.45 17.57
C THR A 79 4.31 -9.98 17.31
N THR A 80 4.55 -9.60 16.07
CA THR A 80 5.01 -8.27 15.65
C THR A 80 4.04 -7.61 14.69
N ARG A 81 4.02 -6.28 14.67
CA ARG A 81 3.22 -5.51 13.71
C ARG A 81 4.01 -5.36 12.42
N GLU A 82 3.77 -6.31 11.52
CA GLU A 82 4.46 -6.42 10.23
C GLU A 82 3.60 -7.14 9.21
N ASN A 83 3.90 -6.93 7.94
CA ASN A 83 3.30 -7.65 6.84
C ASN A 83 1.78 -7.47 6.76
N VAL A 84 1.30 -6.23 6.70
CA VAL A 84 -0.14 -6.00 6.49
C VAL A 84 -0.60 -6.73 5.24
N THR A 85 -1.57 -7.59 5.45
CA THR A 85 -2.11 -8.54 4.47
C THR A 85 -3.61 -8.30 4.31
N ILE A 86 -4.08 -8.38 3.09
CA ILE A 86 -5.51 -8.38 2.76
C ILE A 86 -5.96 -9.83 2.67
N TYR A 87 -7.04 -10.14 3.38
CA TYR A 87 -7.71 -11.43 3.36
C TYR A 87 -9.06 -11.27 2.69
N LEU A 88 -9.45 -12.25 1.90
CA LEU A 88 -10.74 -12.32 1.21
C LEU A 88 -11.47 -13.59 1.64
N SER A 89 -12.70 -13.38 2.09
CA SER A 89 -13.72 -14.41 2.19
C SER A 89 -14.69 -14.31 1.03
N GLU A 90 -15.10 -15.42 0.45
CA GLU A 90 -16.11 -15.49 -0.60
C GLU A 90 -17.40 -16.19 -0.14
N ASP A 91 -17.49 -16.52 1.15
CA ASP A 91 -18.55 -17.27 1.81
C ASP A 91 -19.10 -16.54 3.06
N ASP A 92 -19.14 -15.20 2.96
CA ASP A 92 -19.74 -14.35 4.01
C ASP A 92 -19.01 -14.42 5.37
N GLY A 93 -17.68 -14.66 5.33
CA GLY A 93 -16.82 -14.67 6.51
C GLY A 93 -16.70 -16.00 7.23
N GLU A 94 -17.18 -17.10 6.62
CA GLU A 94 -17.03 -18.45 7.19
C GLU A 94 -15.59 -18.97 7.01
N THR A 95 -14.94 -18.69 5.85
CA THR A 95 -13.53 -19.02 5.59
C THR A 95 -12.78 -17.86 4.94
N TRP A 96 -11.44 -17.85 5.05
CA TRP A 96 -10.55 -16.79 4.56
C TRP A 96 -9.36 -17.36 3.74
N PRO A 97 -9.63 -18.19 2.71
CA PRO A 97 -8.59 -18.93 2.02
C PRO A 97 -7.68 -18.06 1.14
N ILE A 98 -8.19 -16.90 0.68
CA ILE A 98 -7.46 -16.01 -0.20
C ILE A 98 -6.83 -14.90 0.63
N LYS A 99 -5.52 -14.75 0.49
CA LYS A 99 -4.80 -13.67 1.16
C LYS A 99 -3.67 -13.14 0.29
N LYS A 100 -3.43 -11.85 0.38
CA LYS A 100 -2.33 -11.22 -0.33
C LYS A 100 -1.66 -10.17 0.53
N ARG A 101 -0.35 -10.25 0.63
CA ARG A 101 0.45 -9.25 1.33
C ARG A 101 0.44 -7.94 0.58
N LEU A 102 0.06 -6.87 1.28
CA LEU A 102 0.02 -5.51 0.76
C LEU A 102 1.31 -4.76 1.08
N VAL A 103 1.86 -4.98 2.27
CA VAL A 103 3.08 -4.33 2.75
C VAL A 103 4.05 -5.36 3.29
N ASP A 104 5.30 -5.33 2.83
CA ASP A 104 6.38 -6.11 3.39
C ASP A 104 7.06 -5.37 4.54
N GLY A 105 7.30 -6.08 5.65
CA GLY A 105 7.97 -5.54 6.82
C GLY A 105 7.04 -4.78 7.76
N TYR A 106 7.62 -3.86 8.55
CA TYR A 106 6.91 -3.16 9.60
C TYR A 106 5.72 -2.37 9.10
N SER A 107 4.54 -2.73 9.57
CA SER A 107 3.28 -2.09 9.24
C SER A 107 2.25 -2.43 10.31
N ALA A 108 1.28 -1.53 10.55
CA ALA A 108 0.42 -1.66 11.72
C ALA A 108 -1.06 -1.48 11.38
N TYR A 109 -1.64 -0.34 11.70
CA TYR A 109 -3.07 -0.12 11.54
C TYR A 109 -3.44 0.02 10.07
N SER A 110 -4.64 -0.43 9.74
CA SER A 110 -5.16 -0.35 8.39
C SER A 110 -6.66 -0.04 8.40
N SER A 111 -7.11 0.61 7.34
CA SER A 111 -8.53 0.86 7.08
C SER A 111 -8.82 0.64 5.61
N LEU A 112 -9.93 -0.01 5.31
CA LEU A 112 -10.36 -0.39 3.97
C LEU A 112 -11.59 0.42 3.53
N THR A 113 -11.73 0.58 2.23
CA THR A 113 -12.96 1.09 1.60
C THR A 113 -13.12 0.51 0.20
N VAL A 114 -14.35 0.39 -0.26
CA VAL A 114 -14.64 0.14 -1.68
C VAL A 114 -14.93 1.49 -2.34
N LEU A 115 -14.22 1.79 -3.41
CA LEU A 115 -14.39 3.02 -4.17
C LEU A 115 -15.52 2.87 -5.19
N SER A 116 -16.02 4.00 -5.69
CA SER A 116 -17.18 4.03 -6.60
C SER A 116 -16.98 3.32 -7.93
N ASP A 117 -15.74 3.04 -8.30
CA ASP A 117 -15.37 2.29 -9.50
C ASP A 117 -15.10 0.79 -9.22
N GLY A 118 -15.43 0.32 -8.01
CA GLY A 118 -15.24 -1.07 -7.59
C GLY A 118 -13.80 -1.41 -7.16
N THR A 119 -12.86 -0.48 -7.24
CA THR A 119 -11.51 -0.70 -6.71
C THR A 119 -11.50 -0.61 -5.18
N ILE A 120 -10.49 -1.18 -4.56
CA ILE A 120 -10.35 -1.23 -3.10
C ILE A 120 -9.27 -0.23 -2.70
N GLY A 121 -9.61 0.65 -1.76
CA GLY A 121 -8.68 1.54 -1.10
C GLY A 121 -8.27 1.00 0.27
N ALA A 122 -6.98 1.04 0.58
CA ALA A 122 -6.44 0.69 1.89
C ALA A 122 -5.51 1.79 2.39
N LEU A 123 -5.83 2.38 3.53
CA LEU A 123 -4.94 3.30 4.25
C LEU A 123 -4.18 2.50 5.30
N VAL A 124 -2.87 2.51 5.27
CA VAL A 124 -2.01 1.67 6.11
C VAL A 124 -0.94 2.50 6.81
N GLU A 125 -0.69 2.20 8.08
CA GLU A 125 0.49 2.67 8.79
C GLU A 125 1.69 1.79 8.42
N GLU A 126 2.68 2.36 7.77
CA GLU A 126 3.95 1.71 7.45
C GLU A 126 5.09 2.24 8.31
N GLY A 127 6.06 1.38 8.59
CA GLY A 127 7.20 1.70 9.41
C GLY A 127 7.12 1.13 10.82
N LYS A 128 8.12 1.45 11.62
CA LYS A 128 8.25 1.00 13.00
C LYS A 128 8.13 2.20 13.93
N TRP A 129 7.26 2.08 14.93
CA TRP A 129 7.31 3.02 16.04
C TRP A 129 8.53 2.72 16.91
N ASP A 130 9.51 3.60 16.94
CA ASP A 130 10.61 3.56 17.89
C ASP A 130 10.59 4.85 18.72
N SER A 131 10.25 4.72 20.01
CA SER A 131 10.23 5.85 20.95
C SER A 131 11.61 6.39 21.31
N ASN A 132 12.69 5.71 20.89
CA ASN A 132 14.07 6.10 21.15
C ASN A 132 14.72 6.88 20.01
N LEU A 133 14.05 6.93 18.84
CA LEU A 133 14.54 7.65 17.68
C LEU A 133 13.70 8.93 17.48
N PRO A 134 14.29 10.10 17.61
CA PRO A 134 13.56 11.35 17.40
C PRO A 134 13.26 11.56 15.91
N GLY A 135 12.00 11.43 15.55
CA GLY A 135 11.45 12.14 14.39
C GLY A 135 11.50 11.46 13.02
N GLU A 136 12.26 10.39 12.79
CA GLU A 136 12.47 9.90 11.43
C GLU A 136 11.95 8.47 11.15
N ASP A 137 11.71 7.66 12.17
CA ASP A 137 11.26 6.26 12.02
C ASP A 137 9.82 6.01 12.52
N GLY A 138 8.99 7.02 12.49
CA GLY A 138 7.57 6.90 12.82
C GLY A 138 6.77 6.19 11.72
N PHE A 139 5.52 5.82 12.05
CA PHE A 139 4.58 5.36 11.05
C PHE A 139 4.31 6.44 10.01
N GLN A 140 4.30 6.01 8.73
CA GLN A 140 3.78 6.78 7.62
C GLN A 140 2.41 6.25 7.26
N LEU A 141 1.51 7.14 6.84
CA LEU A 141 0.23 6.74 6.29
C LEU A 141 0.38 6.63 4.77
N VAL A 142 0.19 5.42 4.25
CA VAL A 142 0.25 5.13 2.82
C VAL A 142 -1.12 4.67 2.35
N PHE A 143 -1.58 5.25 1.27
CA PHE A 143 -2.83 4.85 0.62
C PHE A 143 -2.53 3.96 -0.57
N TYR A 144 -3.04 2.73 -0.53
CA TYR A 144 -3.00 1.75 -1.61
C TYR A 144 -4.34 1.69 -2.31
N ARG A 145 -4.29 1.50 -3.62
CA ARG A 145 -5.48 1.23 -4.43
C ARG A 145 -5.22 0.01 -5.30
N PHE A 146 -6.13 -0.94 -5.27
CA PHE A 146 -5.99 -2.19 -6.01
C PHE A 146 -7.35 -2.74 -6.44
N THR A 147 -7.33 -3.69 -7.37
CA THR A 147 -8.53 -4.37 -7.88
C THR A 147 -8.72 -5.72 -7.20
N MET A 148 -9.92 -6.29 -7.33
CA MET A 148 -10.17 -7.68 -6.93
C MET A 148 -9.28 -8.65 -7.72
N ASP A 149 -9.07 -8.39 -9.02
CA ASP A 149 -8.20 -9.21 -9.87
C ASP A 149 -6.75 -9.23 -9.34
N TRP A 150 -6.24 -8.07 -8.89
CA TRP A 150 -4.93 -8.06 -8.25
C TRP A 150 -4.92 -8.94 -6.99
N LEU A 151 -5.92 -8.84 -6.14
CA LEU A 151 -5.99 -9.60 -4.88
C LEU A 151 -6.04 -11.11 -5.13
N THR A 152 -6.73 -11.55 -6.18
CA THR A 152 -6.93 -12.97 -6.50
C THR A 152 -5.90 -13.55 -7.47
N SER A 153 -5.07 -12.70 -8.10
CA SER A 153 -4.04 -13.13 -9.05
C SER A 153 -2.76 -13.64 -8.36
N ASP A 154 -1.91 -14.33 -9.11
CA ASP A 154 -0.58 -14.75 -8.66
C ASP A 154 0.49 -13.62 -8.71
N VAL A 155 0.11 -12.40 -9.12
CA VAL A 155 1.02 -11.25 -9.16
C VAL A 155 1.43 -10.88 -7.75
N THR A 156 2.72 -10.92 -7.45
CA THR A 156 3.27 -10.65 -6.10
C THR A 156 3.67 -9.20 -5.87
N GLU A 157 3.73 -8.40 -6.93
CA GLU A 157 4.08 -6.98 -6.79
C GLU A 157 2.95 -6.20 -6.10
N PRO A 158 3.30 -5.28 -5.18
CA PRO A 158 2.30 -4.44 -4.52
C PRO A 158 1.54 -3.59 -5.55
N PRO A 159 0.29 -3.26 -5.27
CA PRO A 159 -0.50 -2.42 -6.15
C PRO A 159 0.15 -1.05 -6.31
N VAL A 160 0.01 -0.47 -7.49
CA VAL A 160 0.49 0.89 -7.75
C VAL A 160 -0.24 1.86 -6.81
N VAL A 161 0.53 2.62 -6.05
CA VAL A 161 -0.01 3.71 -5.24
C VAL A 161 -0.56 4.77 -6.19
N SER A 162 -1.88 4.93 -6.25
CA SER A 162 -2.51 5.94 -7.08
C SER A 162 -2.78 7.21 -6.28
N GLU A 163 -2.38 8.34 -6.84
CA GLU A 163 -2.69 9.69 -6.38
C GLU A 163 -2.65 9.95 -4.87
N GLY A 164 -1.53 10.41 -4.39
CA GLY A 164 -1.33 10.84 -3.02
C GLY A 164 -0.09 11.72 -2.89
N THR A 165 0.08 12.33 -1.72
CA THR A 165 1.34 13.02 -1.41
C THR A 165 2.33 12.01 -0.84
N LEU A 166 3.38 11.73 -1.58
CA LEU A 166 4.50 10.93 -1.09
C LEU A 166 5.46 11.83 -0.33
N GLN A 167 5.70 11.53 0.94
CA GLN A 167 6.70 12.24 1.73
C GLN A 167 8.02 11.48 1.70
N LEU A 168 9.02 12.10 1.08
CA LEU A 168 10.39 11.60 1.01
C LEU A 168 11.26 12.37 2.01
N ASN A 169 12.16 11.70 2.71
CA ASN A 169 13.05 12.34 3.68
C ASN A 169 14.37 12.86 3.06
N GLY A 170 14.58 12.61 1.77
CA GLY A 170 15.79 13.04 1.07
C GLY A 170 17.07 12.24 1.36
N THR A 171 17.00 11.23 2.22
CA THR A 171 18.15 10.42 2.63
C THR A 171 18.07 9.00 2.10
N ASP A 172 17.03 8.26 2.44
CA ASP A 172 16.87 6.84 2.15
C ASP A 172 15.48 6.45 1.67
N ARG A 173 14.54 7.40 1.64
CA ARG A 173 13.19 7.16 1.17
C ARG A 173 13.03 7.56 -0.29
N TYR A 174 12.62 6.61 -1.09
CA TYR A 174 12.34 6.81 -2.50
C TYR A 174 11.22 5.89 -2.95
N MET A 175 10.49 6.33 -3.95
CA MET A 175 9.56 5.47 -4.68
C MET A 175 10.30 4.85 -5.86
N ARG A 176 10.24 3.55 -5.99
CA ARG A 176 10.74 2.83 -7.15
C ARG A 176 9.57 2.24 -7.91
N ILE A 177 9.43 2.63 -9.16
CA ILE A 177 8.54 1.96 -10.09
C ILE A 177 9.38 0.90 -10.82
N PRO A 178 8.98 -0.36 -10.81
CA PRO A 178 9.67 -1.39 -11.59
C PRO A 178 9.83 -0.95 -13.04
N SER A 179 10.95 -1.30 -13.65
CA SER A 179 11.19 -0.93 -15.04
C SER A 179 10.19 -1.65 -15.94
N ALA A 180 9.29 -0.90 -16.54
CA ALA A 180 8.40 -1.37 -17.59
C ALA A 180 8.83 -0.76 -18.94
N ASP A 181 8.50 -1.44 -20.01
CA ASP A 181 8.81 -0.97 -21.37
C ASP A 181 8.15 0.38 -21.67
N ASP A 182 7.01 0.66 -21.05
CA ASP A 182 6.28 1.92 -21.15
C ASP A 182 7.10 3.16 -20.71
N PHE A 183 8.15 2.95 -19.90
CA PHE A 183 9.08 4.03 -19.52
C PHE A 183 10.31 4.13 -20.42
N ASN A 184 10.41 3.30 -21.44
CA ASN A 184 11.47 3.38 -22.45
C ASN A 184 11.02 4.30 -23.57
N VAL A 185 11.61 5.48 -23.65
CA VAL A 185 11.34 6.44 -24.73
C VAL A 185 12.33 6.17 -25.86
N ALA A 186 11.82 5.83 -27.03
CA ALA A 186 12.64 5.63 -28.21
C ALA A 186 13.14 6.96 -28.81
N ILE A 187 14.22 6.92 -29.56
CA ILE A 187 14.73 8.11 -30.25
C ILE A 187 13.67 8.62 -31.25
N GLY A 188 13.31 9.89 -31.07
CA GLY A 188 12.31 10.55 -31.91
C GLY A 188 10.88 10.52 -31.37
N GLU A 189 10.65 9.83 -30.26
CA GLU A 189 9.35 9.87 -29.57
C GLU A 189 9.27 11.04 -28.60
N SER A 190 8.06 11.58 -28.44
CA SER A 190 7.76 12.61 -27.45
C SER A 190 7.19 11.99 -26.20
N TYR A 191 7.62 12.47 -25.05
CA TYR A 191 7.07 12.07 -23.77
C TYR A 191 6.85 13.27 -22.86
N THR A 192 5.96 13.13 -21.91
CA THR A 192 5.72 14.14 -20.89
C THR A 192 5.76 13.49 -19.51
N VAL A 193 6.55 14.06 -18.63
CA VAL A 193 6.57 13.69 -17.21
C VAL A 193 6.13 14.90 -16.41
N THR A 194 5.10 14.73 -15.58
CA THR A 194 4.63 15.78 -14.68
C THR A 194 4.73 15.32 -13.25
N CYS A 195 5.28 16.17 -12.38
CA CYS A 195 5.25 15.96 -10.95
C CYS A 195 4.99 17.27 -10.22
N LYS A 196 4.29 17.21 -9.10
CA LYS A 196 4.10 18.34 -8.18
C LYS A 196 4.88 18.05 -6.92
N VAL A 197 5.85 18.90 -6.58
CA VAL A 197 6.77 18.67 -5.48
C VAL A 197 6.68 19.84 -4.50
N LYS A 198 6.53 19.54 -3.21
CA LYS A 198 6.69 20.50 -2.11
C LYS A 198 8.04 20.23 -1.45
N MET A 199 8.91 21.21 -1.48
CA MET A 199 10.28 21.08 -0.99
C MET A 199 10.53 21.95 0.24
N PRO A 200 11.34 21.49 1.20
CA PRO A 200 11.88 22.37 2.23
C PRO A 200 12.88 23.36 1.61
N PHE A 201 12.90 24.58 2.10
CA PHE A 201 13.72 25.68 1.56
C PHE A 201 15.21 25.65 2.00
N SER A 202 15.73 24.52 2.42
CA SER A 202 17.13 24.43 2.83
C SER A 202 17.74 23.11 2.38
N GLY A 203 18.87 23.14 1.74
CA GLY A 203 19.65 21.96 1.41
C GLY A 203 20.26 21.96 0.01
N SER A 204 20.88 20.86 -0.31
CA SER A 204 21.56 20.57 -1.57
C SER A 204 20.56 20.29 -2.69
N SER A 205 21.07 20.16 -3.91
CA SER A 205 20.28 19.68 -5.05
C SER A 205 19.65 18.32 -4.81
N CYS A 206 18.42 18.14 -5.21
CA CYS A 206 17.71 16.87 -5.09
C CYS A 206 17.09 16.42 -6.42
N ARG A 207 16.97 15.12 -6.60
CA ARG A 207 16.29 14.51 -7.74
C ARG A 207 14.86 14.18 -7.38
N PHE A 208 13.93 14.54 -8.25
CA PHE A 208 12.50 14.28 -8.05
C PHE A 208 12.07 13.00 -8.73
N VAL A 209 12.46 12.85 -9.99
CA VAL A 209 12.15 11.70 -10.81
C VAL A 209 13.38 11.36 -11.62
N SER A 210 13.76 10.10 -11.69
CA SER A 210 14.85 9.67 -12.56
C SER A 210 14.62 8.26 -13.08
N LYS A 211 14.93 8.04 -14.35
CA LYS A 211 15.13 6.73 -14.94
C LYS A 211 16.56 6.70 -15.49
N ARG A 212 17.44 6.07 -14.73
CA ARG A 212 18.87 6.02 -15.09
C ARG A 212 19.42 4.62 -14.92
N SER A 213 20.19 4.18 -15.88
CA SER A 213 21.02 2.99 -15.77
C SER A 213 22.47 3.42 -15.49
N TYR A 214 23.08 2.85 -14.46
CA TYR A 214 24.45 3.12 -14.08
C TYR A 214 25.33 1.99 -14.62
N THR A 215 26.24 2.30 -15.54
CA THR A 215 27.10 1.32 -16.18
C THR A 215 28.60 1.53 -15.91
N GLY A 216 29.00 2.03 -14.71
CA GLY A 216 30.42 2.17 -14.38
C GLY A 216 30.77 3.22 -13.33
N THR A 217 32.07 3.45 -13.12
CA THR A 217 32.61 4.40 -12.15
C THR A 217 32.27 5.84 -12.49
N ALA A 218 31.93 6.59 -11.47
CA ALA A 218 31.59 8.01 -11.43
C ALA A 218 31.51 8.76 -12.78
N ASN A 219 30.30 9.08 -13.21
CA ASN A 219 30.00 10.00 -14.32
C ASN A 219 30.24 9.54 -15.76
N SER A 220 30.61 8.31 -16.01
CA SER A 220 30.73 7.78 -17.37
C SER A 220 29.69 6.67 -17.61
N GLY A 221 28.92 6.76 -18.67
CA GLY A 221 28.03 5.70 -19.12
C GLY A 221 26.63 5.69 -18.51
N THR A 222 26.13 6.83 -18.05
CA THR A 222 24.75 6.92 -17.58
C THR A 222 23.81 7.16 -18.77
N VAL A 223 22.85 6.27 -18.94
CA VAL A 223 21.79 6.41 -19.95
C VAL A 223 20.46 6.66 -19.24
N GLY A 224 19.70 7.63 -19.70
CA GLY A 224 18.37 7.89 -19.18
C GLY A 224 18.07 9.37 -19.02
N TRP A 225 17.04 9.66 -18.23
CA TRP A 225 16.59 11.03 -17.98
C TRP A 225 16.36 11.25 -16.48
N GLU A 226 16.43 12.49 -16.07
CA GLU A 226 16.14 12.91 -14.70
C GLU A 226 15.56 14.31 -14.64
N MET A 227 14.73 14.56 -13.61
CA MET A 227 14.28 15.88 -13.19
C MET A 227 14.90 16.18 -11.82
N TRP A 228 15.56 17.30 -11.68
CA TRP A 228 16.21 17.68 -10.45
C TRP A 228 16.10 19.19 -10.17
N GLY A 229 16.28 19.59 -8.94
CA GLY A 229 16.31 20.97 -8.51
C GLY A 229 17.56 21.30 -7.71
N ASP A 230 18.11 22.48 -7.93
CA ASP A 230 19.22 23.02 -7.14
C ASP A 230 18.68 24.13 -6.23
N MET A 231 18.86 23.95 -4.93
CA MET A 231 18.30 24.84 -3.90
C MET A 231 19.34 25.78 -3.29
N ASN A 232 20.61 25.75 -3.75
CA ASN A 232 21.69 26.47 -3.09
C ASN A 232 21.78 27.97 -3.46
N ALA A 233 21.25 28.41 -4.59
CA ALA A 233 21.40 29.79 -5.03
C ALA A 233 20.17 30.40 -5.72
N SER A 234 19.33 29.56 -6.26
CA SER A 234 18.06 29.94 -6.89
C SER A 234 17.29 28.66 -7.15
N THR A 235 15.97 28.69 -7.02
CA THR A 235 15.10 27.56 -7.37
C THR A 235 15.24 27.28 -8.86
N ARG A 236 16.12 26.36 -9.23
CA ARG A 236 16.30 25.91 -10.62
C ARG A 236 15.79 24.49 -10.74
N PHE A 237 14.95 24.29 -11.74
CA PHE A 237 14.54 22.98 -12.19
C PHE A 237 15.24 22.68 -13.49
N SER A 238 15.85 21.52 -13.57
CA SER A 238 16.58 21.07 -14.76
C SER A 238 16.16 19.67 -15.15
N THR A 239 16.15 19.41 -16.44
CA THR A 239 15.97 18.08 -17.01
C THR A 239 17.22 17.72 -17.77
N ASN A 240 17.74 16.51 -17.52
CA ASN A 240 18.89 15.99 -18.25
C ASN A 240 18.48 14.76 -19.04
N LEU A 241 18.88 14.74 -20.29
CA LEU A 241 18.79 13.57 -21.17
C LEU A 241 20.22 13.16 -21.52
N SER A 242 20.56 11.91 -21.21
CA SER A 242 21.85 11.34 -21.59
C SER A 242 21.64 10.17 -22.55
N PRO A 243 21.90 10.33 -23.85
CA PRO A 243 21.90 9.21 -24.78
C PRO A 243 23.07 8.26 -24.50
N ALA A 244 22.94 7.01 -24.93
CA ALA A 244 23.97 6.01 -24.78
C ALA A 244 25.32 6.50 -25.38
N GLY A 245 26.36 6.54 -24.55
CA GLY A 245 27.72 6.89 -24.99
C GLY A 245 28.12 8.36 -24.87
N SER A 246 27.28 9.24 -24.34
CA SER A 246 27.65 10.62 -24.09
C SER A 246 28.07 10.86 -22.64
N PRO A 247 29.29 11.28 -22.34
CA PRO A 247 29.60 11.88 -21.06
C PRO A 247 28.94 13.25 -21.00
N TRP A 248 28.17 13.55 -19.98
CA TRP A 248 27.57 14.84 -19.66
C TRP A 248 27.93 16.00 -20.62
N GLY A 249 27.15 16.18 -21.65
CA GLY A 249 27.20 17.38 -22.47
C GLY A 249 26.06 18.28 -22.03
N GLY A 250 26.40 19.42 -21.48
CA GLY A 250 25.48 20.47 -21.08
C GLY A 250 24.70 21.10 -22.22
#